data_d003416567a44b1541b8917aabe114db
#
_entry.id   d003416567a44b1541b8917aabe114db
#
_cell.length_a   1.000
_cell.length_b   1.000
_cell.length_c   1.000
_cell.angle_alpha   90.00
_cell.angle_beta   90.00
_cell.angle_gamma   90.00
#
_symmetry.space_group_name_H-M   'P 1'
#
loop_
_entity.id
_entity.type
_entity.pdbx_description
1 polymer ?
#
loop_
_entity_poly.entity_id
_entity_poly.type
_entity_poly.pdbx_seq_one_letter_code
_entity_poly.pdbx_strand_id
1 'polypeptide(L)'
;MPSPISVTTLDGVARLEWSGEVDVDELRREVATALAGHSRVEALVAVDDTTGHRAATWAGLHREGVRRGLGPDGEPRDQHVFARLVTDAPVTEPGGFRSLLNSFLPRKRAISQMLVRDTEGRLLLCQLTYKRDWDLPGGVVEVGESPRIAVQREVEEELGLTIEPGELVLTDWLPPWSGWDDAVCLVFDGGTHPASLLDPMVKQEREIRDARFCTLEEVDALAADFTARRVRAAVGGDEAYTESGR
;
A
#
# COMPACT_ATOMS: atom_id res chain seq x y z
N MET A 1 29.11 22.23 17.90
CA MET A 1 29.97 21.16 17.33
C MET A 1 29.05 20.03 16.93
N PRO A 2 29.17 19.43 15.74
CA PRO A 2 28.37 18.26 15.37
C PRO A 2 28.61 17.16 16.42
N SER A 3 27.57 16.39 16.72
CA SER A 3 27.68 15.24 17.61
C SER A 3 28.62 14.20 17.03
N PRO A 4 29.50 13.59 17.81
CA PRO A 4 30.37 12.56 17.31
C PRO A 4 29.53 11.37 16.84
N ILE A 5 29.85 10.87 15.65
CA ILE A 5 29.29 9.62 15.15
C ILE A 5 30.05 8.48 15.83
N SER A 6 29.35 7.56 16.46
CA SER A 6 29.95 6.34 17.01
C SER A 6 29.64 5.15 16.09
N VAL A 7 30.61 4.23 15.98
CA VAL A 7 30.48 3.01 15.20
C VAL A 7 30.71 1.83 16.12
N THR A 8 29.74 0.96 16.27
CA THR A 8 29.83 -0.30 17.02
C THR A 8 29.62 -1.48 16.08
N THR A 9 30.23 -2.61 16.39
CA THR A 9 30.02 -3.86 15.62
C THR A 9 29.20 -4.83 16.45
N LEU A 10 28.07 -5.26 15.92
CA LEU A 10 27.21 -6.26 16.53
C LEU A 10 26.88 -7.33 15.47
N ASP A 11 27.15 -8.58 15.75
CA ASP A 11 26.89 -9.74 14.87
C ASP A 11 27.44 -9.56 13.42
N GLY A 12 28.59 -8.91 13.28
CA GLY A 12 29.22 -8.65 11.98
C GLY A 12 28.63 -7.47 11.21
N VAL A 13 27.69 -6.73 11.80
CA VAL A 13 27.08 -5.51 11.23
C VAL A 13 27.68 -4.29 11.92
N ALA A 14 28.12 -3.29 11.15
CA ALA A 14 28.50 -2.00 11.69
C ALA A 14 27.26 -1.16 11.96
N ARG A 15 27.05 -0.72 13.21
CA ARG A 15 25.97 0.16 13.60
C ARG A 15 26.50 1.56 13.88
N LEU A 16 25.94 2.54 13.17
CA LEU A 16 26.23 3.95 13.39
C LEU A 16 25.18 4.57 14.32
N GLU A 17 25.64 5.34 15.27
CA GLU A 17 24.79 6.12 16.17
C GLU A 17 25.27 7.56 16.26
N TRP A 18 24.35 8.50 16.28
CA TRP A 18 24.59 9.93 16.50
C TRP A 18 23.43 10.53 17.27
N SER A 19 23.62 11.71 17.83
CA SER A 19 22.58 12.47 18.52
C SER A 19 22.52 13.91 18.01
N GLY A 20 21.33 14.44 17.80
CA GLY A 20 21.13 15.80 17.27
C GLY A 20 21.52 15.94 15.80
N GLU A 21 21.91 17.15 15.42
CA GLU A 21 22.34 17.42 14.04
C GLU A 21 23.70 16.79 13.76
N VAL A 22 23.81 16.10 12.62
CA VAL A 22 25.03 15.50 12.11
C VAL A 22 25.35 16.07 10.73
N ASP A 23 26.62 16.28 10.45
CA ASP A 23 27.08 16.63 9.10
C ASP A 23 26.90 15.43 8.16
N VAL A 24 26.14 15.62 7.09
CA VAL A 24 25.82 14.54 6.13
C VAL A 24 27.07 14.02 5.43
N ASP A 25 28.05 14.87 5.13
CA ASP A 25 29.29 14.45 4.45
C ASP A 25 30.20 13.69 5.43
N GLU A 26 30.17 14.03 6.71
CA GLU A 26 30.85 13.26 7.76
C GLU A 26 30.18 11.87 7.90
N LEU A 27 28.85 11.82 8.01
CA LEU A 27 28.12 10.55 8.11
C LEU A 27 28.37 9.66 6.87
N ARG A 28 28.41 10.25 5.68
CA ARG A 28 28.72 9.54 4.43
C ARG A 28 30.14 8.94 4.45
N ARG A 29 31.13 9.67 4.98
CA ARG A 29 32.50 9.15 5.14
C ARG A 29 32.56 7.99 6.15
N GLU A 30 31.83 8.10 7.27
CA GLU A 30 31.77 7.02 8.26
C GLU A 30 31.08 5.77 7.70
N VAL A 31 29.99 5.91 6.94
CA VAL A 31 29.34 4.80 6.22
C VAL A 31 30.32 4.11 5.28
N ALA A 32 31.08 4.90 4.47
CA ALA A 32 32.05 4.35 3.55
C ALA A 32 33.21 3.63 4.26
N THR A 33 33.70 4.20 5.37
CA THR A 33 34.74 3.62 6.20
C THR A 33 34.28 2.30 6.83
N ALA A 34 33.08 2.25 7.36
CA ALA A 34 32.50 1.05 7.96
C ALA A 34 32.28 -0.07 6.92
N LEU A 35 31.85 0.27 5.69
CA LEU A 35 31.69 -0.69 4.59
C LEU A 35 33.00 -1.28 4.09
N ALA A 36 34.16 -0.66 4.37
CA ALA A 36 35.43 -1.24 4.03
C ALA A 36 35.76 -2.52 4.86
N GLY A 37 35.15 -2.64 6.05
CA GLY A 37 35.33 -3.77 6.94
C GLY A 37 34.11 -4.64 7.18
N HIS A 38 32.93 -4.22 6.70
CA HIS A 38 31.66 -4.88 6.92
C HIS A 38 30.83 -4.97 5.63
N SER A 39 30.07 -6.05 5.47
CA SER A 39 29.16 -6.20 4.33
C SER A 39 27.89 -5.36 4.48
N ARG A 40 27.58 -4.92 5.71
CA ARG A 40 26.38 -4.13 6.06
C ARG A 40 26.71 -3.06 7.10
N VAL A 41 26.18 -1.90 6.86
CA VAL A 41 26.16 -0.78 7.82
C VAL A 41 24.70 -0.43 8.09
N GLU A 42 24.33 -0.21 9.34
CA GLU A 42 22.97 0.18 9.73
C GLU A 42 22.94 1.34 10.72
N ALA A 43 21.81 2.03 10.77
CA ALA A 43 21.47 3.00 11.79
C ALA A 43 20.00 2.85 12.20
N LEU A 44 19.72 3.07 13.47
CA LEU A 44 18.37 3.10 14.01
C LEU A 44 18.02 4.54 14.36
N VAL A 45 16.98 5.08 13.72
CA VAL A 45 16.57 6.47 13.87
C VAL A 45 15.12 6.49 14.34
N ALA A 46 14.81 7.26 15.40
CA ALA A 46 13.45 7.35 15.90
C ALA A 46 12.49 7.84 14.80
N VAL A 47 11.26 7.29 14.77
CA VAL A 47 10.30 7.61 13.68
C VAL A 47 9.89 9.08 13.62
N ASP A 48 10.03 9.81 14.71
CA ASP A 48 9.77 11.24 14.85
C ASP A 48 11.01 12.13 14.62
N ASP A 49 12.21 11.54 14.47
CA ASP A 49 13.44 12.27 14.17
C ASP A 49 13.59 12.54 12.67
N THR A 50 12.94 13.57 12.18
CA THR A 50 12.99 13.97 10.76
C THR A 50 14.37 14.41 10.31
N THR A 51 15.18 14.98 11.20
CA THR A 51 16.57 15.39 10.93
C THR A 51 17.47 14.18 10.74
N GLY A 52 17.37 13.21 11.64
CA GLY A 52 18.08 11.94 11.54
C GLY A 52 17.70 11.15 10.29
N HIS A 53 16.39 11.08 9.93
CA HIS A 53 15.96 10.45 8.68
C HIS A 53 16.60 11.11 7.46
N ARG A 54 16.60 12.44 7.42
CA ARG A 54 17.21 13.19 6.32
C ARG A 54 18.72 12.91 6.22
N ALA A 55 19.41 12.91 7.35
CA ALA A 55 20.85 12.65 7.40
C ALA A 55 21.17 11.22 6.92
N ALA A 56 20.48 10.20 7.44
CA ALA A 56 20.64 8.81 7.03
C ALA A 56 20.41 8.62 5.51
N THR A 57 19.30 9.19 5.00
CA THR A 57 18.95 9.11 3.58
C THR A 57 20.04 9.76 2.69
N TRP A 58 20.47 10.98 3.03
CA TRP A 58 21.49 11.66 2.23
C TRP A 58 22.91 11.09 2.39
N ALA A 59 23.15 10.33 3.47
CA ALA A 59 24.35 9.52 3.60
C ALA A 59 24.31 8.24 2.74
N GLY A 60 23.17 7.94 2.11
CA GLY A 60 22.99 6.80 1.20
C GLY A 60 22.51 5.52 1.88
N LEU A 61 21.95 5.63 3.08
CA LEU A 61 21.33 4.50 3.78
C LEU A 61 19.88 4.35 3.32
N HIS A 62 19.50 3.15 2.92
CA HIS A 62 18.13 2.80 2.53
C HIS A 62 17.26 2.55 3.76
N ARG A 63 16.02 3.04 3.75
CA ARG A 63 15.05 2.71 4.79
C ARG A 63 14.46 1.31 4.53
N GLU A 64 14.68 0.38 5.45
CA GLU A 64 14.25 -1.03 5.27
C GLU A 64 12.96 -1.37 6.04
N GLY A 65 12.61 -0.61 7.07
CA GLY A 65 11.41 -0.89 7.84
C GLY A 65 11.37 -0.17 9.20
N VAL A 66 10.47 -0.65 10.07
CA VAL A 66 10.27 -0.13 11.42
C VAL A 66 10.51 -1.23 12.46
N ARG A 67 11.30 -0.94 13.46
CA ARG A 67 11.40 -1.72 14.71
C ARG A 67 10.51 -1.09 15.75
N ARG A 68 9.46 -1.79 16.15
CA ARG A 68 8.48 -1.27 17.11
C ARG A 68 8.93 -1.48 18.54
N GLY A 69 8.68 -0.46 19.37
CA GLY A 69 8.80 -0.54 20.83
C GLY A 69 10.22 -0.65 21.39
N LEU A 70 11.25 -0.21 20.66
CA LEU A 70 12.67 -0.31 21.07
C LEU A 70 13.34 1.07 21.08
N GLY A 71 13.08 1.86 22.13
CA GLY A 71 13.86 3.06 22.41
C GLY A 71 15.18 2.75 23.14
N PRO A 72 16.25 3.57 22.94
CA PRO A 72 17.55 3.35 23.56
C PRO A 72 17.56 3.56 25.09
N ASP A 73 16.57 4.26 25.61
CA ASP A 73 16.40 4.64 27.03
C ASP A 73 15.39 3.72 27.77
N GLY A 74 14.96 2.62 27.17
CA GLY A 74 13.96 1.69 27.72
C GLY A 74 12.51 2.17 27.57
N GLU A 75 12.29 3.38 27.06
CA GLU A 75 10.95 3.83 26.70
C GLU A 75 10.54 3.23 25.35
N PRO A 76 9.29 2.74 25.21
CA PRO A 76 8.82 2.17 23.96
C PRO A 76 8.74 3.25 22.88
N ARG A 77 9.68 3.23 21.96
CA ARG A 77 9.72 4.10 20.77
C ARG A 77 9.96 3.27 19.53
N ASP A 78 9.24 3.61 18.48
CA ASP A 78 9.47 3.01 17.18
C ASP A 78 10.68 3.66 16.50
N GLN A 79 11.47 2.85 15.80
CA GLN A 79 12.66 3.29 15.09
C GLN A 79 12.61 2.81 13.65
N HIS A 80 12.95 3.68 12.69
CA HIS A 80 13.25 3.24 11.34
C HIS A 80 14.63 2.59 11.30
N VAL A 81 14.71 1.47 10.60
CA VAL A 81 15.97 0.80 10.26
C VAL A 81 16.45 1.39 8.95
N PHE A 82 17.62 1.99 8.97
CA PHE A 82 18.35 2.44 7.80
C PHE A 82 19.57 1.55 7.60
N ALA A 83 19.84 1.13 6.37
CA ALA A 83 21.00 0.30 6.09
C ALA A 83 21.58 0.56 4.69
N ARG A 84 22.85 0.18 4.55
CA ARG A 84 23.54 0.11 3.28
C ARG A 84 24.40 -1.14 3.22
N LEU A 85 24.35 -1.80 2.08
CA LEU A 85 25.18 -2.98 1.79
C LEU A 85 26.38 -2.60 0.93
N VAL A 86 27.45 -3.36 1.03
CA VAL A 86 28.63 -3.21 0.16
C VAL A 86 28.29 -3.45 -1.32
N THR A 87 27.19 -4.19 -1.58
CA THR A 87 26.69 -4.49 -2.93
C THR A 87 25.75 -3.44 -3.50
N ASP A 88 25.34 -2.46 -2.69
CA ASP A 88 24.44 -1.39 -3.16
C ASP A 88 25.17 -0.49 -4.16
N ALA A 89 24.49 -0.20 -5.28
CA ALA A 89 25.01 0.74 -6.25
C ALA A 89 25.24 2.13 -5.63
N PRO A 90 26.29 2.85 -6.01
CA PRO A 90 26.55 4.21 -5.53
C PRO A 90 25.36 5.14 -5.78
N VAL A 91 25.01 5.97 -4.80
CA VAL A 91 23.91 6.96 -4.94
C VAL A 91 24.17 7.97 -6.07
N THR A 92 25.42 8.16 -6.45
CA THR A 92 25.83 8.99 -7.60
C THR A 92 25.46 8.37 -8.94
N GLU A 93 25.14 7.08 -8.97
CA GLU A 93 24.68 6.38 -10.16
C GLU A 93 23.14 6.40 -10.25
N PRO A 94 22.53 6.47 -11.44
CA PRO A 94 21.09 6.52 -11.61
C PRO A 94 20.35 5.33 -10.96
N GLY A 95 20.96 4.15 -10.96
CA GLY A 95 20.41 2.94 -10.31
C GLY A 95 20.38 3.05 -8.79
N GLY A 96 21.49 3.47 -8.18
CA GLY A 96 21.61 3.67 -6.75
C GLY A 96 20.69 4.77 -6.24
N PHE A 97 20.58 5.88 -6.97
CA PHE A 97 19.65 6.96 -6.62
C PHE A 97 18.18 6.50 -6.65
N ARG A 98 17.75 5.78 -7.69
CA ARG A 98 16.37 5.24 -7.75
C ARG A 98 16.11 4.23 -6.63
N SER A 99 17.07 3.35 -6.33
CA SER A 99 16.94 2.40 -5.22
C SER A 99 16.76 3.11 -3.88
N LEU A 100 17.56 4.14 -3.62
CA LEU A 100 17.43 4.98 -2.43
C LEU A 100 16.06 5.63 -2.35
N LEU A 101 15.57 6.27 -3.43
CA LEU A 101 14.24 6.88 -3.46
C LEU A 101 13.14 5.85 -3.17
N ASN A 102 13.18 4.70 -3.81
CA ASN A 102 12.18 3.63 -3.62
C ASN A 102 12.13 3.09 -2.18
N SER A 103 13.21 3.26 -1.39
CA SER A 103 13.25 2.80 -0.01
C SER A 103 12.39 3.65 0.94
N PHE A 104 12.15 4.92 0.63
CA PHE A 104 11.43 5.83 1.52
C PHE A 104 10.21 6.55 0.90
N LEU A 105 10.06 6.53 -0.42
CA LEU A 105 8.85 7.09 -1.04
C LEU A 105 7.60 6.37 -0.51
N PRO A 106 6.56 7.12 -0.14
CA PRO A 106 5.33 6.54 0.37
C PRO A 106 4.67 5.67 -0.70
N ARG A 107 4.21 4.50 -0.28
CA ARG A 107 3.41 3.61 -1.10
C ARG A 107 1.96 3.72 -0.68
N LYS A 108 1.05 3.70 -1.63
CA LYS A 108 -0.38 3.67 -1.39
C LYS A 108 -0.89 2.24 -1.60
N ARG A 109 -1.82 1.79 -0.77
CA ARG A 109 -2.54 0.55 -1.02
C ARG A 109 -3.45 0.79 -2.22
N ALA A 110 -3.26 0.01 -3.29
CA ALA A 110 -4.15 0.03 -4.44
C ALA A 110 -5.20 -1.08 -4.28
N ILE A 111 -6.47 -0.72 -4.50
CA ILE A 111 -7.62 -1.64 -4.52
C ILE A 111 -8.21 -1.55 -5.91
N SER A 112 -8.60 -2.68 -6.48
CA SER A 112 -9.26 -2.73 -7.78
C SER A 112 -10.61 -3.42 -7.64
N GLN A 113 -11.68 -2.78 -8.12
CA GLN A 113 -13.06 -3.26 -8.02
C GLN A 113 -13.74 -3.25 -9.38
N MET A 114 -14.75 -4.10 -9.55
CA MET A 114 -15.49 -4.23 -10.80
C MET A 114 -16.97 -3.85 -10.61
N LEU A 115 -17.45 -2.94 -11.46
CA LEU A 115 -18.84 -2.52 -11.51
C LEU A 115 -19.58 -3.37 -12.57
N VAL A 116 -20.17 -4.47 -12.15
CA VAL A 116 -20.92 -5.38 -13.00
C VAL A 116 -22.41 -5.08 -12.88
N ARG A 117 -23.10 -4.93 -14.02
CA ARG A 117 -24.56 -4.67 -14.07
C ARG A 117 -25.29 -5.88 -14.61
N ASP A 118 -26.54 -6.04 -14.22
CA ASP A 118 -27.45 -6.92 -14.96
C ASP A 118 -28.26 -6.12 -16.00
N THR A 119 -29.10 -6.85 -16.76
CA THR A 119 -29.95 -6.25 -17.80
C THR A 119 -31.06 -5.35 -17.25
N GLU A 120 -31.31 -5.36 -15.96
CA GLU A 120 -32.24 -4.47 -15.25
C GLU A 120 -31.53 -3.28 -14.61
N GLY A 121 -30.19 -3.17 -14.79
CA GLY A 121 -29.35 -2.11 -14.22
C GLY A 121 -28.99 -2.28 -12.74
N ARG A 122 -29.29 -3.48 -12.16
CA ARG A 122 -28.85 -3.81 -10.80
C ARG A 122 -27.36 -4.13 -10.79
N LEU A 123 -26.71 -3.91 -9.66
CA LEU A 123 -25.27 -3.98 -9.48
C LEU A 123 -24.88 -5.23 -8.69
N LEU A 124 -23.87 -5.95 -9.15
CA LEU A 124 -23.32 -7.07 -8.41
C LEU A 124 -22.58 -6.57 -7.17
N LEU A 125 -23.03 -7.01 -6.00
CA LEU A 125 -22.35 -6.82 -4.72
C LEU A 125 -22.03 -8.17 -4.09
N CYS A 126 -20.94 -8.17 -3.31
CA CYS A 126 -20.45 -9.28 -2.53
C CYS A 126 -20.52 -8.97 -1.04
N GLN A 127 -21.01 -9.91 -0.23
CA GLN A 127 -20.92 -9.89 1.21
C GLN A 127 -19.68 -10.65 1.66
N LEU A 128 -18.71 -9.94 2.22
CA LEU A 128 -17.49 -10.52 2.73
C LEU A 128 -17.71 -11.22 4.09
N THR A 129 -16.95 -12.28 4.37
CA THR A 129 -17.09 -13.05 5.61
C THR A 129 -16.63 -12.29 6.86
N TYR A 130 -15.65 -11.39 6.69
CA TYR A 130 -14.97 -10.66 7.78
C TYR A 130 -15.56 -9.27 8.07
N LYS A 131 -16.54 -8.82 7.29
CA LYS A 131 -17.31 -7.58 7.55
C LYS A 131 -18.80 -7.77 7.28
N ARG A 132 -19.63 -6.88 7.83
CA ARG A 132 -21.09 -6.94 7.64
C ARG A 132 -21.51 -6.30 6.32
N ASP A 133 -20.80 -5.24 5.95
CA ASP A 133 -21.14 -4.43 4.80
C ASP A 133 -20.80 -5.15 3.50
N TRP A 134 -21.63 -4.93 2.50
CA TRP A 134 -21.42 -5.40 1.14
C TRP A 134 -20.50 -4.45 0.38
N ASP A 135 -19.82 -4.96 -0.63
CA ASP A 135 -18.93 -4.20 -1.48
C ASP A 135 -18.99 -4.68 -2.92
N LEU A 136 -18.42 -3.91 -3.85
CA LEU A 136 -18.16 -4.39 -5.20
C LEU A 136 -17.17 -5.55 -5.17
N PRO A 137 -17.30 -6.54 -6.08
CA PRO A 137 -16.30 -7.60 -6.22
C PRO A 137 -14.93 -7.01 -6.57
N GLY A 138 -13.86 -7.60 -6.01
CA GLY A 138 -12.49 -7.16 -6.21
C GLY A 138 -11.69 -7.06 -4.92
N GLY A 139 -10.40 -6.75 -5.03
CA GLY A 139 -9.48 -6.79 -3.91
C GLY A 139 -8.23 -5.95 -4.10
N VAL A 140 -7.17 -6.31 -3.38
CA VAL A 140 -5.90 -5.61 -3.38
C VAL A 140 -5.10 -5.93 -4.63
N VAL A 141 -4.52 -4.89 -5.24
CA VAL A 141 -3.56 -5.05 -6.33
C VAL A 141 -2.22 -5.51 -5.78
N GLU A 142 -1.76 -6.66 -6.20
CA GLU A 142 -0.50 -7.25 -5.75
C GLU A 142 0.73 -6.56 -6.36
N VAL A 143 1.90 -6.80 -5.74
CA VAL A 143 3.16 -6.24 -6.23
C VAL A 143 3.51 -6.82 -7.61
N GLY A 144 3.69 -5.93 -8.59
CA GLY A 144 4.00 -6.31 -9.97
C GLY A 144 2.77 -6.63 -10.83
N GLU A 145 1.58 -6.56 -10.26
CA GLU A 145 0.31 -6.74 -10.95
C GLU A 145 -0.28 -5.38 -11.40
N SER A 146 -0.96 -5.35 -12.53
CA SER A 146 -1.73 -4.16 -12.92
C SER A 146 -3.12 -4.20 -12.30
N PRO A 147 -3.74 -3.04 -11.98
CA PRO A 147 -5.09 -3.00 -11.40
C PRO A 147 -6.16 -3.71 -12.25
N ARG A 148 -6.01 -3.71 -13.58
CA ARG A 148 -6.92 -4.39 -14.49
C ARG A 148 -6.82 -5.92 -14.36
N ILE A 149 -5.60 -6.44 -14.23
CA ILE A 149 -5.37 -7.88 -14.02
C ILE A 149 -5.85 -8.28 -12.62
N ALA A 150 -5.55 -7.46 -11.62
CA ALA A 150 -5.98 -7.70 -10.24
C ALA A 150 -7.49 -7.91 -10.13
N VAL A 151 -8.29 -6.97 -10.69
CA VAL A 151 -9.75 -7.09 -10.58
C VAL A 151 -10.32 -8.31 -11.30
N GLN A 152 -9.73 -8.70 -12.43
CA GLN A 152 -10.14 -9.91 -13.14
C GLN A 152 -9.85 -11.16 -12.31
N ARG A 153 -8.64 -11.27 -11.76
CA ARG A 153 -8.23 -12.35 -10.87
C ARG A 153 -9.13 -12.44 -9.63
N GLU A 154 -9.38 -11.32 -8.96
CA GLU A 154 -10.23 -11.29 -7.76
C GLU A 154 -11.66 -11.77 -8.04
N VAL A 155 -12.27 -11.29 -9.14
CA VAL A 155 -13.61 -11.75 -9.54
C VAL A 155 -13.64 -13.25 -9.85
N GLU A 156 -12.58 -13.77 -10.47
CA GLU A 156 -12.47 -15.20 -10.74
C GLU A 156 -12.24 -16.01 -9.44
N GLU A 157 -11.39 -15.53 -8.53
CA GLU A 157 -11.11 -16.19 -7.25
C GLU A 157 -12.30 -16.14 -6.30
N GLU A 158 -12.96 -14.98 -6.17
CA GLU A 158 -14.09 -14.77 -5.27
C GLU A 158 -15.37 -15.47 -5.73
N LEU A 159 -15.66 -15.44 -7.04
CA LEU A 159 -16.97 -15.80 -7.59
C LEU A 159 -16.93 -16.93 -8.64
N GLY A 160 -15.74 -17.34 -9.08
CA GLY A 160 -15.58 -18.30 -10.18
C GLY A 160 -16.08 -17.75 -11.53
N LEU A 161 -16.18 -16.44 -11.68
CA LEU A 161 -16.67 -15.77 -12.88
C LEU A 161 -15.53 -15.17 -13.69
N THR A 162 -15.48 -15.43 -14.98
CA THR A 162 -14.53 -14.80 -15.89
C THR A 162 -15.19 -13.60 -16.57
N ILE A 163 -14.88 -12.40 -16.10
CA ILE A 163 -15.38 -11.13 -16.65
C ILE A 163 -14.17 -10.27 -17.04
N GLU A 164 -14.11 -9.84 -18.31
CA GLU A 164 -13.06 -8.94 -18.75
C GLU A 164 -13.34 -7.51 -18.29
N PRO A 165 -12.38 -6.85 -17.57
CA PRO A 165 -12.55 -5.46 -17.15
C PRO A 165 -12.54 -4.52 -18.37
N GLY A 166 -13.56 -3.70 -18.48
CA GLY A 166 -13.67 -2.62 -19.44
C GLY A 166 -12.82 -1.39 -19.06
N GLU A 167 -13.37 -0.19 -19.27
CA GLU A 167 -12.70 1.05 -18.95
C GLU A 167 -12.64 1.31 -17.43
N LEU A 168 -11.67 2.11 -16.99
CA LEU A 168 -11.62 2.66 -15.63
C LEU A 168 -12.70 3.75 -15.54
N VAL A 169 -13.73 3.52 -14.74
CA VAL A 169 -14.87 4.45 -14.62
C VAL A 169 -14.75 5.39 -13.43
N LEU A 170 -13.98 5.03 -12.41
CA LEU A 170 -13.79 5.89 -11.24
C LEU A 170 -12.46 5.57 -10.54
N THR A 171 -11.79 6.62 -10.07
CA THR A 171 -10.72 6.55 -9.07
C THR A 171 -11.22 7.18 -7.78
N ASP A 172 -11.23 6.45 -6.66
CA ASP A 172 -11.67 6.96 -5.36
C ASP A 172 -10.54 6.87 -4.34
N TRP A 173 -10.12 8.00 -3.76
CA TRP A 173 -9.17 7.98 -2.66
C TRP A 173 -9.88 7.75 -1.33
N LEU A 174 -9.38 6.80 -0.57
CA LEU A 174 -9.86 6.46 0.77
C LEU A 174 -8.87 6.95 1.80
N PRO A 175 -9.26 7.86 2.71
CA PRO A 175 -8.41 8.27 3.83
C PRO A 175 -8.17 7.09 4.78
N PRO A 176 -7.18 7.19 5.71
CA PRO A 176 -7.01 6.20 6.76
C PRO A 176 -8.31 5.99 7.53
N TRP A 177 -8.70 4.73 7.74
CA TRP A 177 -9.96 4.38 8.40
C TRP A 177 -9.84 3.07 9.20
N SER A 178 -10.33 3.09 10.44
CA SER A 178 -10.44 1.90 11.29
C SER A 178 -9.17 1.03 11.39
N GLY A 179 -7.99 1.69 11.45
CA GLY A 179 -6.69 1.01 11.50
C GLY A 179 -6.10 0.62 10.15
N TRP A 180 -6.80 0.90 9.05
CA TRP A 180 -6.28 0.79 7.70
C TRP A 180 -5.57 2.07 7.28
N ASP A 181 -4.42 1.93 6.61
CA ASP A 181 -3.81 3.03 5.89
C ASP A 181 -4.67 3.48 4.72
N ASP A 182 -4.39 4.68 4.19
CA ASP A 182 -5.06 5.20 3.01
C ASP A 182 -4.91 4.29 1.78
N ALA A 183 -5.87 4.40 0.87
CA ALA A 183 -5.89 3.60 -0.33
C ALA A 183 -6.39 4.38 -1.55
N VAL A 184 -6.03 3.92 -2.73
CA VAL A 184 -6.62 4.33 -4.01
C VAL A 184 -7.45 3.16 -4.53
N CYS A 185 -8.75 3.35 -4.66
CA CYS A 185 -9.66 2.38 -5.23
C CYS A 185 -9.93 2.71 -6.70
N LEU A 186 -9.71 1.74 -7.56
CA LEU A 186 -9.84 1.82 -9.01
C LEU A 186 -11.03 0.97 -9.42
N VAL A 187 -12.11 1.59 -9.92
CA VAL A 187 -13.34 0.90 -10.31
C VAL A 187 -13.36 0.74 -11.83
N PHE A 188 -13.38 -0.51 -12.29
CA PHE A 188 -13.47 -0.85 -13.70
C PHE A 188 -14.90 -1.22 -14.09
N ASP A 189 -15.30 -0.87 -15.31
CA ASP A 189 -16.57 -1.35 -15.87
C ASP A 189 -16.50 -2.87 -16.12
N GLY A 190 -17.42 -3.61 -15.56
CA GLY A 190 -17.58 -5.05 -15.76
C GLY A 190 -18.65 -5.37 -16.81
N GLY A 191 -19.23 -4.35 -17.46
CA GLY A 191 -20.26 -4.51 -18.48
C GLY A 191 -21.64 -4.89 -17.94
N THR A 192 -22.53 -5.25 -18.89
CA THR A 192 -23.91 -5.65 -18.59
C THR A 192 -24.12 -7.11 -19.00
N HIS A 193 -24.61 -7.90 -18.07
CA HIS A 193 -24.81 -9.34 -18.20
C HIS A 193 -26.24 -9.76 -17.86
N PRO A 194 -26.73 -10.93 -18.33
CA PRO A 194 -27.99 -11.45 -17.84
C PRO A 194 -27.86 -11.83 -16.35
N ALA A 195 -28.94 -11.76 -15.59
CA ALA A 195 -28.95 -12.17 -14.17
C ALA A 195 -28.48 -13.62 -13.96
N SER A 196 -28.65 -14.48 -14.95
CA SER A 196 -28.13 -15.86 -14.97
C SER A 196 -26.61 -15.96 -15.00
N LEU A 197 -25.88 -14.84 -15.09
CA LEU A 197 -24.42 -14.81 -14.87
C LEU A 197 -24.03 -15.47 -13.55
N LEU A 198 -24.88 -15.36 -12.53
CA LEU A 198 -24.62 -15.93 -11.20
C LEU A 198 -24.97 -17.42 -11.08
N ASP A 199 -25.66 -18.04 -12.06
CA ASP A 199 -26.06 -19.46 -11.99
C ASP A 199 -24.84 -20.42 -11.87
N PRO A 200 -23.74 -20.23 -12.63
CA PRO A 200 -22.53 -21.03 -12.47
C PRO A 200 -21.60 -20.58 -11.36
N MET A 201 -21.94 -19.54 -10.61
CA MET A 201 -21.07 -18.93 -9.60
C MET A 201 -20.59 -19.94 -8.55
N VAL A 202 -19.29 -19.96 -8.31
CA VAL A 202 -18.67 -20.73 -7.23
C VAL A 202 -18.00 -19.77 -6.27
N LYS A 203 -18.67 -19.51 -5.15
CA LYS A 203 -18.16 -18.60 -4.13
C LYS A 203 -16.93 -19.17 -3.42
N GLN A 204 -15.94 -18.36 -3.20
CA GLN A 204 -14.83 -18.68 -2.29
C GLN A 204 -15.33 -18.54 -0.84
N GLU A 205 -15.73 -19.65 -0.22
CA GLU A 205 -16.43 -19.68 1.08
C GLU A 205 -15.66 -19.03 2.26
N ARG A 206 -14.34 -18.91 2.12
CA ARG A 206 -13.52 -18.24 3.17
C ARG A 206 -13.67 -16.73 3.13
N GLU A 207 -13.98 -16.15 1.97
CA GLU A 207 -14.01 -14.71 1.74
C GLU A 207 -15.41 -14.21 1.42
N ILE A 208 -16.18 -14.94 0.64
CA ILE A 208 -17.50 -14.54 0.16
C ILE A 208 -18.61 -15.34 0.84
N ARG A 209 -19.44 -14.65 1.61
CA ARG A 209 -20.64 -15.21 2.23
C ARG A 209 -21.79 -15.29 1.23
N ASP A 210 -22.02 -14.20 0.49
CA ASP A 210 -23.10 -14.08 -0.48
C ASP A 210 -22.71 -13.11 -1.60
N ALA A 211 -23.32 -13.27 -2.77
CA ALA A 211 -23.19 -12.35 -3.91
C ALA A 211 -24.50 -12.30 -4.68
N ARG A 212 -24.98 -11.10 -5.02
CA ARG A 212 -26.23 -10.89 -5.74
C ARG A 212 -26.28 -9.56 -6.46
N PHE A 213 -27.16 -9.44 -7.42
CA PHE A 213 -27.51 -8.17 -8.04
C PHE A 213 -28.44 -7.36 -7.12
N CYS A 214 -28.08 -6.10 -6.89
CA CYS A 214 -28.75 -5.15 -5.98
C CYS A 214 -29.16 -3.89 -6.74
N THR A 215 -30.33 -3.34 -6.39
CA THR A 215 -30.72 -1.99 -6.82
C THR A 215 -29.87 -0.94 -6.11
N LEU A 216 -29.87 0.32 -6.58
CA LEU A 216 -29.14 1.40 -5.90
C LEU A 216 -29.65 1.67 -4.47
N GLU A 217 -30.94 1.45 -4.22
CA GLU A 217 -31.54 1.54 -2.87
C GLU A 217 -31.01 0.41 -1.97
N GLU A 218 -30.87 -0.80 -2.50
CA GLU A 218 -30.25 -1.91 -1.76
C GLU A 218 -28.77 -1.69 -1.52
N VAL A 219 -28.05 -1.08 -2.46
CA VAL A 219 -26.64 -0.67 -2.27
C VAL A 219 -26.52 0.27 -1.07
N ASP A 220 -27.39 1.30 -0.98
CA ASP A 220 -27.38 2.23 0.16
C ASP A 220 -27.69 1.53 1.50
N ALA A 221 -28.50 0.52 1.49
CA ALA A 221 -28.89 -0.21 2.70
C ALA A 221 -27.85 -1.26 3.14
N LEU A 222 -27.08 -1.80 2.22
CA LEU A 222 -26.18 -2.94 2.45
C LEU A 222 -24.72 -2.56 2.55
N ALA A 223 -24.26 -1.56 1.77
CA ALA A 223 -22.89 -1.15 1.73
C ALA A 223 -22.56 -0.10 2.81
N ALA A 224 -21.29 0.03 3.16
CA ALA A 224 -20.84 1.17 3.96
C ALA A 224 -21.06 2.48 3.21
N ASP A 225 -21.31 3.59 3.93
CA ASP A 225 -21.63 4.89 3.36
C ASP A 225 -20.66 5.34 2.24
N PHE A 226 -19.37 5.16 2.45
CA PHE A 226 -18.36 5.56 1.46
C PHE A 226 -18.38 4.64 0.23
N THR A 227 -18.67 3.34 0.39
CA THR A 227 -18.86 2.40 -0.71
C THR A 227 -20.12 2.73 -1.51
N ALA A 228 -21.24 3.01 -0.84
CA ALA A 228 -22.48 3.39 -1.52
C ALA A 228 -22.31 4.67 -2.34
N ARG A 229 -21.61 5.68 -1.80
CA ARG A 229 -21.30 6.90 -2.55
C ARG A 229 -20.38 6.63 -3.75
N ARG A 230 -19.32 5.82 -3.57
CA ARG A 230 -18.43 5.39 -4.66
C ARG A 230 -19.20 4.71 -5.78
N VAL A 231 -20.08 3.79 -5.45
CA VAL A 231 -20.94 3.11 -6.42
C VAL A 231 -21.81 4.09 -7.18
N ARG A 232 -22.44 5.05 -6.48
CA ARG A 232 -23.26 6.09 -7.12
C ARG A 232 -22.45 6.98 -8.07
N ALA A 233 -21.26 7.39 -7.66
CA ALA A 233 -20.35 8.18 -8.51
C ALA A 233 -19.95 7.37 -9.77
N ALA A 234 -19.58 6.10 -9.61
CA ALA A 234 -19.21 5.22 -10.72
C ALA A 234 -20.38 4.95 -11.69
N VAL A 235 -21.62 4.86 -11.18
CA VAL A 235 -22.83 4.68 -12.00
C VAL A 235 -23.23 5.98 -12.71
N GLY A 236 -23.10 7.13 -12.03
CA GLY A 236 -23.43 8.44 -12.57
C GLY A 236 -22.52 8.85 -13.73
N GLY A 237 -21.25 8.50 -13.66
CA GLY A 237 -20.28 8.75 -14.72
C GLY A 237 -19.89 10.21 -14.90
N ASP A 238 -20.34 11.11 -14.02
CA ASP A 238 -20.08 12.54 -14.11
C ASP A 238 -18.68 12.92 -13.60
N GLU A 239 -18.10 12.09 -12.75
CA GLU A 239 -16.80 12.32 -12.10
C GLU A 239 -15.87 11.13 -12.31
N ALA A 240 -14.64 11.40 -12.73
CA ALA A 240 -13.60 10.39 -12.88
C ALA A 240 -12.80 10.16 -11.59
N TYR A 241 -12.94 11.05 -10.61
CA TYR A 241 -12.22 11.02 -9.33
C TYR A 241 -13.11 11.47 -8.18
N THR A 242 -13.01 10.78 -7.06
CA THR A 242 -13.69 11.13 -5.79
C THR A 242 -12.76 10.92 -4.60
N GLU A 243 -13.16 11.48 -3.45
CA GLU A 243 -12.56 11.22 -2.14
C GLU A 243 -13.64 10.69 -1.19
N SER A 244 -13.57 9.41 -0.84
CA SER A 244 -14.64 8.70 -0.08
C SER A 244 -15.99 8.75 -0.79
N GLY A 245 -15.99 8.69 -2.13
CA GLY A 245 -17.18 8.76 -2.97
C GLY A 245 -17.83 10.15 -3.05
N ARG A 246 -17.04 11.22 -2.84
CA ARG A 246 -17.48 12.63 -2.89
C ARG A 246 -16.60 13.46 -3.81
#